data_adf921078430a4a253f4a08f60f87fbc
#
_entry.id   adf921078430a4a253f4a08f60f87fbc
#
_cell.length_a   1.000
_cell.length_b   1.000
_cell.length_c   1.000
_cell.angle_alpha   90.00
_cell.angle_beta   90.00
_cell.angle_gamma   90.00
#
_symmetry.space_group_name_H-M   'P 1'
#
loop_
_entity.id
_entity.type
_entity.pdbx_description
1 polymer ?
#
loop_
_entity_poly.entity_id
_entity_poly.type
_entity_poly.pdbx_seq_one_letter_code
_entity_poly.pdbx_strand_id
1 'polypeptide(L)'
;MSSFISSNELWDKVCESVEYSNNLRGKTNINIARDYGVMNINHYNTGLGIRYTSISGLFKDDTIVENTNSFDINFLCFNSGNNIYMEDTVKNKKVKWDSNMCWNGELFKGHRCNSFYPKNQLIQLHQISFDKNLFQELIQNNNKFNNTKSVHRGDYIDVNFNNHISISQKILLNDLVQTSNLDGDKLQELYLESKLLELAYTSLNLIETQEKDDSFYLSQKDIECLYNAKKILLENMKNPPSLKELSHKSALNEFKLKKGFKQLFGTTVYGMLQEYRLDYAKNLLIKNDINIQEAVTMVGYNSMSHFSKVFKEKYGYLPKEIRKNNFY
;
A
#
# COMPACT_ATOMS: atom_id res chain seq x y z
N MET A 1 6.26 5.12 -31.76
CA MET A 1 7.63 5.53 -31.38
C MET A 1 7.61 5.65 -29.86
N SER A 2 8.61 5.17 -29.14
CA SER A 2 8.71 5.39 -27.69
C SER A 2 9.28 6.77 -27.44
N SER A 3 8.62 7.56 -26.59
CA SER A 3 9.13 8.84 -26.12
C SER A 3 10.26 8.61 -25.12
N PHE A 4 11.33 9.38 -25.19
CA PHE A 4 12.45 9.30 -24.26
C PHE A 4 12.55 10.62 -23.49
N ILE A 5 12.62 10.51 -22.15
CA ILE A 5 12.81 11.65 -21.25
C ILE A 5 14.17 11.44 -20.57
N SER A 6 15.11 12.35 -20.81
CA SER A 6 16.39 12.29 -20.12
C SER A 6 16.25 12.69 -18.66
N SER A 7 17.13 12.17 -17.81
CA SER A 7 17.19 12.54 -16.39
C SER A 7 17.32 14.04 -16.18
N ASN A 8 18.11 14.72 -17.03
CA ASN A 8 18.32 16.16 -16.94
C ASN A 8 17.03 16.96 -17.18
N GLU A 9 16.14 16.49 -18.04
CA GLU A 9 14.90 17.21 -18.36
C GLU A 9 13.83 17.09 -17.24
N LEU A 10 13.81 15.96 -16.55
CA LEU A 10 12.84 15.65 -15.50
C LEU A 10 13.39 15.96 -14.11
N TRP A 11 14.63 15.54 -13.86
CA TRP A 11 15.21 15.54 -12.53
C TRP A 11 15.99 16.80 -12.19
N ASP A 12 16.45 17.61 -13.18
CA ASP A 12 17.05 18.90 -12.84
C ASP A 12 16.03 19.78 -12.09
N LYS A 13 14.77 19.82 -12.55
CA LYS A 13 13.71 20.53 -11.84
C LYS A 13 13.30 19.88 -10.51
N VAL A 14 13.36 18.56 -10.43
CA VAL A 14 13.07 17.82 -9.19
C VAL A 14 14.26 17.90 -8.24
N CYS A 15 15.49 17.71 -8.75
CA CYS A 15 16.71 17.78 -7.94
C CYS A 15 16.98 19.20 -7.45
N GLU A 16 16.82 20.23 -8.27
CA GLU A 16 16.93 21.62 -7.81
C GLU A 16 15.94 21.92 -6.68
N SER A 17 14.69 21.47 -6.80
CA SER A 17 13.69 21.66 -5.77
C SER A 17 13.90 20.75 -4.54
N VAL A 18 14.40 19.53 -4.74
CA VAL A 18 14.68 18.54 -3.69
C VAL A 18 16.03 18.81 -3.01
N GLU A 19 17.08 19.21 -3.73
CA GLU A 19 18.37 19.58 -3.13
C GLU A 19 18.25 20.84 -2.29
N TYR A 20 17.46 21.84 -2.69
CA TYR A 20 17.18 23.02 -1.89
C TYR A 20 16.34 22.69 -0.65
N SER A 21 15.52 21.64 -0.69
CA SER A 21 14.68 21.22 0.43
C SER A 21 15.38 20.21 1.36
N ASN A 22 16.59 19.74 1.04
CA ASN A 22 17.25 18.64 1.78
C ASN A 22 17.45 18.86 3.30
N ASN A 23 17.37 20.10 3.75
CA ASN A 23 17.48 20.44 5.18
C ASN A 23 16.29 21.23 5.74
N LEU A 24 15.27 21.55 4.94
CA LEU A 24 14.12 22.31 5.38
C LEU A 24 12.85 21.47 5.27
N ARG A 25 12.07 21.47 6.35
CA ARG A 25 10.72 20.93 6.34
C ARG A 25 9.88 21.68 5.29
N GLY A 26 9.23 20.93 4.40
CA GLY A 26 8.41 21.57 3.39
C GLY A 26 7.88 20.64 2.33
N LYS A 27 7.00 21.19 1.50
CA LYS A 27 6.30 20.51 0.41
C LYS A 27 6.66 21.16 -0.92
N THR A 28 6.88 20.33 -1.93
CA THR A 28 7.13 20.76 -3.31
C THR A 28 6.25 19.96 -4.25
N ASN A 29 5.54 20.65 -5.14
CA ASN A 29 4.70 20.02 -6.16
C ASN A 29 5.24 20.40 -7.55
N ILE A 30 5.46 19.41 -8.40
CA ILE A 30 5.97 19.57 -9.75
C ILE A 30 4.96 18.94 -10.71
N ASN A 31 4.50 19.73 -11.67
CA ASN A 31 3.62 19.25 -12.72
C ASN A 31 4.37 19.36 -14.05
N ILE A 32 4.50 18.25 -14.76
CA ILE A 32 5.12 18.15 -16.06
C ILE A 32 4.06 17.74 -17.06
N ALA A 33 3.67 18.69 -17.91
CA ALA A 33 2.76 18.44 -19.02
C ALA A 33 3.53 18.54 -20.34
N ARG A 34 3.42 17.52 -21.17
CA ARG A 34 4.02 17.42 -22.50
C ARG A 34 3.01 16.81 -23.47
N ASP A 35 3.26 16.90 -24.76
CA ASP A 35 2.38 16.33 -25.79
C ASP A 35 2.16 14.82 -25.62
N TYR A 36 3.17 14.12 -25.09
CA TYR A 36 3.16 12.67 -24.85
C TYR A 36 2.57 12.25 -23.49
N GLY A 37 2.24 13.18 -22.59
CA GLY A 37 1.64 12.83 -21.32
C GLY A 37 1.77 13.86 -20.22
N VAL A 38 1.25 13.51 -19.05
CA VAL A 38 1.28 14.32 -17.83
C VAL A 38 1.88 13.50 -16.71
N MET A 39 2.78 14.11 -15.93
CA MET A 39 3.33 13.56 -14.70
C MET A 39 3.26 14.60 -13.58
N ASN A 40 2.75 14.18 -12.44
CA ASN A 40 2.70 14.99 -11.21
C ASN A 40 3.62 14.34 -10.18
N ILE A 41 4.48 15.14 -9.58
CA ILE A 41 5.39 14.72 -8.52
C ILE A 41 5.12 15.60 -7.30
N ASN A 42 4.75 14.97 -6.19
CA ASN A 42 4.62 15.64 -4.91
C ASN A 42 5.74 15.15 -3.99
N HIS A 43 6.50 16.07 -3.47
CA HIS A 43 7.59 15.79 -2.53
C HIS A 43 7.32 16.48 -1.21
N TYR A 44 7.52 15.77 -0.10
CA TYR A 44 7.42 16.28 1.26
C TYR A 44 8.64 15.86 2.08
N ASN A 45 9.31 16.84 2.70
CA ASN A 45 10.41 16.62 3.62
C ASN A 45 9.95 16.95 5.04
N THR A 46 10.06 16.00 5.97
CA THR A 46 9.71 16.20 7.39
C THR A 46 10.71 17.09 8.13
N GLY A 47 11.92 17.28 7.58
CA GLY A 47 13.04 17.90 8.30
C GLY A 47 13.69 16.97 9.34
N LEU A 48 13.23 15.73 9.48
CA LEU A 48 13.70 14.73 10.46
C LEU A 48 14.43 13.56 9.79
N GLY A 49 14.90 13.72 8.55
CA GLY A 49 15.56 12.66 7.80
C GLY A 49 14.60 11.65 7.13
N ILE A 50 13.31 11.97 7.08
CA ILE A 50 12.29 11.18 6.36
C ILE A 50 11.69 12.07 5.26
N ARG A 51 11.64 11.53 4.04
CA ARG A 51 11.05 12.21 2.88
C ARG A 51 10.03 11.32 2.21
N TYR A 52 8.98 11.91 1.70
CA TYR A 52 7.95 11.25 0.93
C TYR A 52 7.89 11.83 -0.48
N THR A 53 7.85 10.97 -1.48
CA THR A 53 7.66 11.37 -2.88
C THR A 53 6.54 10.52 -3.47
N SER A 54 5.53 11.17 -4.03
CA SER A 54 4.54 10.49 -4.85
C SER A 54 4.68 10.92 -6.31
N ILE A 55 4.59 9.94 -7.20
CA ILE A 55 4.64 10.14 -8.64
C ILE A 55 3.36 9.57 -9.22
N SER A 56 2.59 10.40 -9.91
CA SER A 56 1.44 9.96 -10.68
C SER A 56 1.54 10.46 -12.12
N GLY A 57 1.17 9.62 -13.08
CA GLY A 57 1.29 9.99 -14.48
C GLY A 57 0.42 9.15 -15.40
N LEU A 58 0.13 9.72 -16.57
CA LEU A 58 -0.53 9.05 -17.67
C LEU A 58 0.13 9.47 -18.97
N PHE A 59 0.70 8.52 -19.68
CA PHE A 59 1.40 8.77 -20.94
C PHE A 59 0.57 8.28 -22.14
N LYS A 60 0.57 9.05 -23.24
CA LYS A 60 -0.10 8.70 -24.49
C LYS A 60 0.73 7.73 -25.33
N ASP A 61 2.04 7.71 -25.14
CA ASP A 61 3.00 6.84 -25.78
C ASP A 61 3.79 6.05 -24.74
N ASP A 62 4.34 4.89 -25.13
CA ASP A 62 5.31 4.18 -24.30
C ASP A 62 6.49 5.10 -24.00
N THR A 63 6.75 5.36 -22.73
CA THR A 63 7.71 6.38 -22.32
C THR A 63 8.83 5.76 -21.51
N ILE A 64 10.05 6.14 -21.82
CA ILE A 64 11.25 5.74 -21.09
C ILE A 64 11.75 6.97 -20.34
N VAL A 65 11.92 6.84 -19.04
CA VAL A 65 12.51 7.86 -18.18
C VAL A 65 13.84 7.35 -17.65
N GLU A 66 14.92 8.07 -18.01
CA GLU A 66 16.23 7.81 -17.44
C GLU A 66 16.31 8.44 -16.03
N ASN A 67 16.72 7.65 -15.06
CA ASN A 67 16.91 8.09 -13.68
C ASN A 67 18.38 7.96 -13.30
N THR A 68 18.93 8.99 -12.67
CA THR A 68 20.26 8.96 -12.06
C THR A 68 20.13 9.33 -10.59
N ASN A 69 20.70 8.53 -9.72
CA ASN A 69 20.62 8.77 -8.29
C ASN A 69 21.79 9.64 -7.80
N SER A 70 21.48 10.75 -7.12
CA SER A 70 22.49 11.73 -6.70
C SER A 70 23.13 11.40 -5.34
N PHE A 71 22.49 10.56 -4.51
CA PHE A 71 22.97 10.18 -3.18
C PHE A 71 22.52 8.78 -2.77
N ASP A 72 23.16 8.26 -1.71
CA ASP A 72 22.75 6.99 -1.11
C ASP A 72 21.44 7.22 -0.31
N ILE A 73 20.43 6.41 -0.58
CA ILE A 73 19.16 6.45 0.14
C ILE A 73 18.68 5.05 0.50
N ASN A 74 18.09 4.92 1.68
CA ASN A 74 17.26 3.78 2.05
C ASN A 74 15.82 4.12 1.73
N PHE A 75 15.06 3.20 1.16
CA PHE A 75 13.71 3.48 0.70
C PHE A 75 12.71 2.37 0.99
N LEU A 76 11.46 2.79 1.13
CA LEU A 76 10.25 1.99 0.97
C LEU A 76 9.53 2.54 -0.25
N CYS A 77 9.21 1.70 -1.22
CA CYS A 77 8.54 2.12 -2.43
C CYS A 77 7.33 1.25 -2.73
N PHE A 78 6.22 1.89 -3.07
CA PHE A 78 4.92 1.26 -3.27
C PHE A 78 4.44 1.56 -4.70
N ASN A 79 4.16 0.52 -5.47
CA ASN A 79 3.48 0.66 -6.75
C ASN A 79 1.98 0.40 -6.57
N SER A 80 1.18 1.45 -6.44
CA SER A 80 -0.28 1.37 -6.37
C SER A 80 -0.97 1.50 -7.73
N GLY A 81 -0.21 1.83 -8.78
CA GLY A 81 -0.65 1.92 -10.17
C GLY A 81 -0.54 0.61 -10.95
N ASN A 82 -0.32 0.72 -12.25
CA ASN A 82 -0.10 -0.42 -13.14
C ASN A 82 1.35 -0.93 -13.08
N ASN A 83 1.59 -2.08 -13.72
CA ASN A 83 2.93 -2.63 -13.81
C ASN A 83 3.87 -1.69 -14.55
N ILE A 84 5.07 -1.53 -14.02
CA ILE A 84 6.16 -0.81 -14.68
C ILE A 84 7.38 -1.73 -14.81
N TYR A 85 8.32 -1.33 -15.66
CA TYR A 85 9.58 -2.06 -15.84
C TYR A 85 10.73 -1.10 -15.56
N MET A 86 11.76 -1.62 -14.89
CA MET A 86 13.00 -0.91 -14.67
C MET A 86 14.14 -1.69 -15.32
N GLU A 87 15.06 -0.99 -15.95
CA GLU A 87 16.26 -1.58 -16.53
C GLU A 87 17.49 -0.92 -15.90
N ASP A 88 18.31 -1.72 -15.23
CA ASP A 88 19.63 -1.30 -14.84
C ASP A 88 20.50 -1.17 -16.09
N THR A 89 20.90 0.05 -16.43
CA THR A 89 21.63 0.33 -17.66
C THR A 89 23.06 -0.17 -17.63
N VAL A 90 23.63 -0.45 -16.46
CA VAL A 90 24.99 -0.98 -16.28
C VAL A 90 25.00 -2.50 -16.48
N LYS A 91 24.00 -3.17 -15.92
CA LYS A 91 23.90 -4.66 -15.93
C LYS A 91 22.99 -5.20 -17.02
N ASN A 92 22.33 -4.33 -17.76
CA ASN A 92 21.34 -4.69 -18.80
C ASN A 92 20.26 -5.67 -18.28
N LYS A 93 19.85 -5.48 -17.01
CA LYS A 93 18.90 -6.33 -16.33
C LYS A 93 17.55 -5.62 -16.20
N LYS A 94 16.51 -6.24 -16.76
CA LYS A 94 15.12 -5.77 -16.62
C LYS A 94 14.47 -6.38 -15.41
N VAL A 95 13.84 -5.54 -14.58
CA VAL A 95 13.04 -5.94 -13.43
C VAL A 95 11.63 -5.43 -13.64
N LYS A 96 10.66 -6.32 -13.50
CA LYS A 96 9.24 -5.96 -13.51
C LYS A 96 8.82 -5.55 -12.10
N TRP A 97 8.20 -4.40 -12.00
CA TRP A 97 7.60 -3.92 -10.77
C TRP A 97 6.08 -4.05 -10.87
N ASP A 98 5.58 -5.12 -10.28
CA ASP A 98 4.16 -5.45 -10.37
C ASP A 98 3.29 -4.43 -9.62
N SER A 99 2.05 -4.30 -10.08
CA SER A 99 1.00 -3.54 -9.38
C SER A 99 0.77 -4.08 -7.97
N ASN A 100 0.46 -3.19 -7.05
CA ASN A 100 0.21 -3.51 -5.63
C ASN A 100 1.39 -4.14 -4.87
N MET A 101 2.61 -3.84 -5.30
CA MET A 101 3.83 -4.31 -4.63
C MET A 101 4.50 -3.18 -3.85
N CYS A 102 5.05 -3.56 -2.69
CA CYS A 102 5.92 -2.73 -1.88
C CYS A 102 7.33 -3.30 -1.93
N TRP A 103 8.32 -2.46 -2.19
CA TRP A 103 9.74 -2.80 -2.19
C TRP A 103 10.46 -1.97 -1.13
N ASN A 104 11.43 -2.56 -0.47
CA ASN A 104 12.40 -1.82 0.32
C ASN A 104 13.82 -2.18 -0.10
N GLY A 105 14.72 -1.24 0.06
CA GLY A 105 16.11 -1.45 -0.30
C GLY A 105 16.94 -0.19 -0.19
N GLU A 106 18.10 -0.24 -0.81
CA GLU A 106 19.06 0.84 -0.90
C GLU A 106 19.28 1.23 -2.36
N LEU A 107 19.36 2.53 -2.62
CA LEU A 107 19.84 3.11 -3.88
C LEU A 107 21.16 3.80 -3.60
N PHE A 108 22.16 3.49 -4.41
CA PHE A 108 23.51 4.05 -4.27
C PHE A 108 23.72 5.22 -5.21
N LYS A 109 24.55 6.17 -4.79
CA LYS A 109 24.96 7.30 -5.60
C LYS A 109 25.56 6.85 -6.94
N GLY A 110 25.15 7.52 -8.03
CA GLY A 110 25.60 7.21 -9.39
C GLY A 110 24.83 6.08 -10.08
N HIS A 111 23.86 5.45 -9.40
CA HIS A 111 23.01 4.48 -10.06
C HIS A 111 22.22 5.10 -11.20
N ARG A 112 22.22 4.41 -12.35
CA ARG A 112 21.45 4.76 -13.53
C ARG A 112 20.50 3.65 -13.89
N CYS A 113 19.22 3.98 -14.01
CA CYS A 113 18.22 3.06 -14.48
C CYS A 113 17.23 3.73 -15.43
N ASN A 114 16.68 2.94 -16.35
CA ASN A 114 15.58 3.34 -17.19
C ASN A 114 14.28 2.80 -16.62
N SER A 115 13.30 3.67 -16.39
CA SER A 115 11.94 3.30 -16.05
C SER A 115 11.06 3.32 -17.28
N PHE A 116 10.38 2.22 -17.57
CA PHE A 116 9.49 2.07 -18.72
C PHE A 116 8.04 2.19 -18.27
N TYR A 117 7.37 3.22 -18.77
CA TYR A 117 5.98 3.52 -18.47
C TYR A 117 5.11 3.21 -19.70
N PRO A 118 4.23 2.20 -19.62
CA PRO A 118 3.37 1.83 -20.73
C PRO A 118 2.34 2.92 -21.05
N LYS A 119 2.02 3.10 -22.33
CA LYS A 119 1.00 4.05 -22.78
C LYS A 119 -0.38 3.73 -22.22
N ASN A 120 -1.16 4.78 -21.99
CA ASN A 120 -2.55 4.71 -21.52
C ASN A 120 -2.74 3.92 -20.22
N GLN A 121 -1.69 3.81 -19.39
CA GLN A 121 -1.75 3.18 -18.09
C GLN A 121 -1.42 4.19 -16.99
N LEU A 122 -2.20 4.19 -15.93
CA LEU A 122 -1.98 5.05 -14.77
C LEU A 122 -0.72 4.58 -14.03
N ILE A 123 0.26 5.46 -13.92
CA ILE A 123 1.44 5.30 -13.07
C ILE A 123 1.10 5.94 -11.73
N GLN A 124 1.32 5.20 -10.66
CA GLN A 124 1.14 5.72 -9.30
C GLN A 124 2.15 5.04 -8.36
N LEU A 125 3.19 5.78 -8.04
CA LEU A 125 4.31 5.35 -7.21
C LEU A 125 4.38 6.22 -5.96
N HIS A 126 4.79 5.62 -4.85
CA HIS A 126 5.02 6.31 -3.59
C HIS A 126 6.35 5.82 -3.02
N GLN A 127 7.19 6.74 -2.62
CA GLN A 127 8.49 6.43 -2.03
C GLN A 127 8.63 7.15 -0.69
N ILE A 128 9.00 6.41 0.33
CA ILE A 128 9.50 6.96 1.59
C ILE A 128 11.01 6.74 1.59
N SER A 129 11.76 7.82 1.70
CA SER A 129 13.23 7.78 1.77
C SER A 129 13.68 8.15 3.18
N PHE A 130 14.70 7.49 3.65
CA PHE A 130 15.31 7.72 4.96
C PHE A 130 16.75 8.16 4.80
N ASP A 131 17.20 9.10 5.62
CA ASP A 131 18.62 9.38 5.77
C ASP A 131 19.34 8.14 6.31
N LYS A 132 20.54 7.90 5.84
CA LYS A 132 21.32 6.70 6.19
C LYS A 132 21.49 6.51 7.69
N ASN A 133 21.79 7.58 8.42
CA ASN A 133 21.99 7.52 9.88
C ASN A 133 20.68 7.18 10.60
N LEU A 134 19.59 7.85 10.25
CA LEU A 134 18.27 7.57 10.82
C LEU A 134 17.84 6.12 10.53
N PHE A 135 18.01 5.67 9.29
CA PHE A 135 17.65 4.31 8.94
C PHE A 135 18.45 3.29 9.73
N GLN A 136 19.77 3.51 9.91
CA GLN A 136 20.61 2.66 10.73
C GLN A 136 20.15 2.63 12.19
N GLU A 137 19.77 3.76 12.77
CA GLU A 137 19.22 3.82 14.13
C GLU A 137 17.92 3.03 14.26
N LEU A 138 17.03 3.15 13.28
CA LEU A 138 15.75 2.42 13.25
C LEU A 138 15.95 0.89 13.18
N ILE A 139 17.00 0.44 12.48
CA ILE A 139 17.26 -0.99 12.28
C ILE A 139 18.30 -1.58 13.24
N GLN A 140 19.22 -0.77 13.83
CA GLN A 140 20.31 -1.25 14.71
C GLN A 140 19.83 -1.97 15.96
N ASN A 141 18.65 -1.61 16.47
CA ASN A 141 18.03 -2.33 17.58
C ASN A 141 17.35 -3.65 17.13
N ASN A 142 17.37 -3.93 15.84
CA ASN A 142 16.78 -5.10 15.24
C ASN A 142 17.85 -5.93 14.52
N ASN A 143 18.45 -6.88 15.24
CA ASN A 143 19.41 -7.87 14.69
C ASN A 143 18.89 -8.65 13.47
N LYS A 144 17.63 -8.41 13.09
CA LYS A 144 16.89 -9.09 12.03
C LYS A 144 17.15 -8.49 10.64
N PHE A 145 17.35 -7.16 10.54
CA PHE A 145 17.68 -6.54 9.25
C PHE A 145 19.05 -6.94 8.71
N ASN A 146 19.96 -7.33 9.58
CA ASN A 146 21.29 -7.79 9.19
C ASN A 146 21.30 -9.20 8.54
N ASN A 147 20.18 -9.93 8.62
CA ASN A 147 20.01 -11.28 8.09
C ASN A 147 19.07 -11.35 6.87
N THR A 148 18.48 -10.22 6.41
CA THR A 148 17.67 -10.23 5.19
C THR A 148 18.57 -10.61 4.01
N LYS A 149 18.30 -11.78 3.43
CA LYS A 149 18.93 -12.16 2.16
C LYS A 149 18.42 -11.19 1.11
N SER A 150 19.29 -10.31 0.64
CA SER A 150 18.95 -9.44 -0.49
C SER A 150 18.51 -10.28 -1.67
N VAL A 151 17.30 -10.02 -2.16
CA VAL A 151 16.73 -10.75 -3.31
C VAL A 151 17.49 -10.42 -4.60
N HIS A 152 18.10 -9.25 -4.65
CA HIS A 152 18.94 -8.80 -5.75
C HIS A 152 20.06 -7.91 -5.24
N ARG A 153 21.28 -8.43 -5.14
CA ARG A 153 22.48 -7.62 -4.99
C ARG A 153 22.91 -7.09 -6.34
N GLY A 154 22.65 -5.82 -6.58
CA GLY A 154 23.29 -5.05 -7.65
C GLY A 154 24.29 -4.07 -7.06
N ASP A 155 25.25 -3.59 -7.85
CA ASP A 155 26.25 -2.62 -7.36
C ASP A 155 25.60 -1.26 -7.01
N TYR A 156 24.31 -1.06 -7.33
CA TYR A 156 23.62 0.23 -7.23
C TYR A 156 22.20 0.18 -6.65
N ILE A 157 21.49 -0.96 -6.74
CA ILE A 157 20.20 -1.20 -6.10
C ILE A 157 20.29 -2.51 -5.31
N ASP A 158 20.00 -2.46 -4.04
CA ASP A 158 19.75 -3.65 -3.23
C ASP A 158 18.29 -3.65 -2.78
N VAL A 159 17.51 -4.59 -3.32
CA VAL A 159 16.11 -4.79 -2.91
C VAL A 159 16.10 -5.95 -1.91
N ASN A 160 15.88 -5.60 -0.66
CA ASN A 160 15.93 -6.55 0.45
C ASN A 160 14.60 -7.29 0.63
N PHE A 161 13.50 -6.70 0.18
CA PHE A 161 12.18 -7.21 0.45
C PHE A 161 11.16 -6.78 -0.61
N ASN A 162 10.31 -7.74 -1.02
CA ASN A 162 9.23 -7.51 -1.98
C ASN A 162 7.94 -8.12 -1.43
N ASN A 163 6.92 -7.31 -1.20
CA ASN A 163 5.65 -7.75 -0.64
C ASN A 163 4.46 -7.03 -1.27
N HIS A 164 3.27 -7.61 -1.09
CA HIS A 164 2.03 -6.94 -1.50
C HIS A 164 1.67 -5.81 -0.54
N ILE A 165 1.18 -4.70 -1.11
CA ILE A 165 0.64 -3.58 -0.35
C ILE A 165 -0.62 -4.06 0.38
N SER A 166 -0.62 -4.02 1.70
CA SER A 166 -1.77 -4.38 2.54
C SER A 166 -2.92 -3.39 2.39
N ILE A 167 -4.11 -3.75 2.85
CA ILE A 167 -5.26 -2.83 2.83
C ILE A 167 -5.01 -1.61 3.70
N SER A 168 -4.41 -1.77 4.88
CA SER A 168 -4.06 -0.65 5.75
C SER A 168 -3.07 0.31 5.08
N GLN A 169 -2.04 -0.21 4.43
CA GLN A 169 -1.11 0.62 3.65
C GLN A 169 -1.80 1.34 2.48
N LYS A 170 -2.76 0.68 1.78
CA LYS A 170 -3.52 1.34 0.70
C LYS A 170 -4.36 2.52 1.21
N ILE A 171 -4.98 2.38 2.37
CA ILE A 171 -5.73 3.46 2.99
C ILE A 171 -4.79 4.64 3.29
N LEU A 172 -3.65 4.37 3.93
CA LEU A 172 -2.64 5.40 4.25
C LEU A 172 -2.08 6.07 2.99
N LEU A 173 -1.79 5.30 1.94
CA LEU A 173 -1.33 5.84 0.66
C LEU A 173 -2.38 6.75 0.01
N ASN A 174 -3.66 6.37 0.06
CA ASN A 174 -4.73 7.20 -0.45
C ASN A 174 -4.88 8.52 0.35
N ASP A 175 -4.81 8.45 1.68
CA ASP A 175 -4.85 9.62 2.55
C ASP A 175 -3.67 10.57 2.26
N LEU A 176 -2.46 10.02 2.06
CA LEU A 176 -1.27 10.79 1.69
C LEU A 176 -1.45 11.50 0.34
N VAL A 177 -2.01 10.83 -0.67
CA VAL A 177 -2.27 11.46 -1.98
C VAL A 177 -3.27 12.59 -1.87
N GLN A 178 -4.40 12.37 -1.17
CA GLN A 178 -5.43 13.39 -1.01
C GLN A 178 -4.89 14.62 -0.28
N THR A 179 -4.16 14.40 0.82
CA THR A 179 -3.59 15.50 1.63
C THR A 179 -2.43 16.20 0.91
N SER A 180 -1.61 15.46 0.16
CA SER A 180 -0.47 16.06 -0.56
C SER A 180 -0.89 16.99 -1.69
N ASN A 181 -2.10 16.84 -2.24
CA ASN A 181 -2.63 17.68 -3.32
C ASN A 181 -3.29 18.98 -2.81
N LEU A 182 -3.49 19.12 -1.50
CA LEU A 182 -4.11 20.32 -0.94
C LEU A 182 -3.04 21.36 -0.59
N ASP A 183 -3.28 22.62 -0.92
CA ASP A 183 -2.52 23.76 -0.41
C ASP A 183 -2.98 24.01 1.04
N GLY A 184 -2.34 23.30 1.96
CA GLY A 184 -2.79 23.20 3.34
C GLY A 184 -2.07 24.12 4.32
N ASP A 185 -2.75 24.36 5.42
CA ASP A 185 -2.15 24.99 6.58
C ASP A 185 -1.23 24.03 7.37
N LYS A 186 -0.60 24.53 8.42
CA LYS A 186 0.29 23.72 9.28
C LYS A 186 -0.37 22.49 9.89
N LEU A 187 -1.69 22.50 10.07
CA LEU A 187 -2.44 21.37 10.62
C LEU A 187 -2.54 20.24 9.59
N GLN A 188 -2.73 20.59 8.32
CA GLN A 188 -2.73 19.59 7.22
C GLN A 188 -1.33 19.01 7.00
N GLU A 189 -0.27 19.81 7.13
CA GLU A 189 1.11 19.29 7.11
C GLU A 189 1.35 18.30 8.26
N LEU A 190 0.87 18.61 9.46
CA LEU A 190 0.97 17.69 10.60
C LEU A 190 0.19 16.39 10.37
N TYR A 191 -0.99 16.47 9.75
CA TYR A 191 -1.77 15.29 9.38
C TYR A 191 -1.02 14.45 8.34
N LEU A 192 -0.49 15.07 7.29
CA LEU A 192 0.32 14.40 6.27
C LEU A 192 1.51 13.66 6.91
N GLU A 193 2.24 14.34 7.81
CA GLU A 193 3.38 13.77 8.52
C GLU A 193 2.97 12.58 9.40
N SER A 194 1.85 12.69 10.12
CA SER A 194 1.34 11.59 10.93
C SER A 194 1.03 10.34 10.10
N LYS A 195 0.42 10.50 8.92
CA LYS A 195 0.12 9.40 8.00
C LYS A 195 1.37 8.81 7.35
N LEU A 196 2.35 9.65 7.05
CA LEU A 196 3.65 9.22 6.55
C LEU A 196 4.39 8.35 7.58
N LEU A 197 4.45 8.81 8.84
CA LEU A 197 5.09 8.06 9.93
C LEU A 197 4.36 6.75 10.24
N GLU A 198 3.03 6.74 10.21
CA GLU A 198 2.22 5.53 10.36
C GLU A 198 2.50 4.51 9.23
N LEU A 199 2.59 4.97 7.97
CA LEU A 199 2.93 4.12 6.84
C LEU A 199 4.36 3.57 6.94
N ALA A 200 5.32 4.41 7.32
CA ALA A 200 6.70 4.00 7.54
C ALA A 200 6.79 2.93 8.64
N TYR A 201 6.20 3.19 9.81
CA TYR A 201 6.17 2.26 10.94
C TYR A 201 5.54 0.92 10.58
N THR A 202 4.34 0.93 10.00
CA THR A 202 3.63 -0.30 9.65
C THR A 202 4.41 -1.11 8.62
N SER A 203 5.09 -0.46 7.68
CA SER A 203 5.88 -1.13 6.65
C SER A 203 7.15 -1.74 7.20
N LEU A 204 7.90 -1.02 8.04
CA LEU A 204 9.10 -1.52 8.70
C LEU A 204 8.76 -2.68 9.66
N ASN A 205 7.66 -2.57 10.41
CA ASN A 205 7.20 -3.62 11.30
C ASN A 205 6.77 -4.90 10.56
N LEU A 206 6.19 -4.77 9.37
CA LEU A 206 5.88 -5.92 8.52
C LEU A 206 7.16 -6.65 8.05
N ILE A 207 8.20 -5.92 7.70
CA ILE A 207 9.50 -6.51 7.34
C ILE A 207 10.04 -7.29 8.54
N GLU A 208 9.96 -6.72 9.74
CA GLU A 208 10.43 -7.34 10.98
C GLU A 208 9.69 -8.63 11.34
N THR A 209 8.36 -8.66 11.13
CA THR A 209 7.53 -9.80 11.52
C THR A 209 7.56 -10.96 10.52
N GLN A 210 7.90 -10.71 9.25
CA GLN A 210 7.89 -11.73 8.20
C GLN A 210 9.10 -12.66 8.20
N GLU A 211 10.22 -12.31 8.82
CA GLU A 211 11.39 -13.21 8.93
C GLU A 211 11.11 -14.51 9.70
N LYS A 212 10.00 -14.60 10.41
CA LYS A 212 9.59 -15.85 11.08
C LYS A 212 8.90 -16.85 10.15
N ASP A 213 8.60 -16.48 8.90
CA ASP A 213 7.79 -17.29 7.99
C ASP A 213 8.32 -17.29 6.55
N ASP A 214 9.56 -17.70 6.41
CA ASP A 214 10.44 -17.64 5.22
C ASP A 214 9.95 -18.41 3.97
N SER A 215 8.71 -18.90 3.91
CA SER A 215 8.27 -19.78 2.83
C SER A 215 6.93 -19.47 2.17
N PHE A 216 6.21 -18.42 2.59
CA PHE A 216 4.86 -18.19 2.07
C PHE A 216 4.78 -17.03 1.08
N TYR A 217 5.02 -17.33 -0.19
CA TYR A 217 4.81 -16.40 -1.32
C TYR A 217 3.44 -16.63 -1.95
N LEU A 218 2.70 -15.54 -2.19
CA LEU A 218 1.47 -15.55 -2.98
C LEU A 218 1.79 -15.20 -4.43
N SER A 219 1.58 -16.13 -5.33
CA SER A 219 1.62 -15.85 -6.77
C SER A 219 0.45 -14.94 -7.19
N GLN A 220 0.55 -14.30 -8.36
CA GLN A 220 -0.57 -13.52 -8.91
C GLN A 220 -1.85 -14.35 -9.00
N LYS A 221 -1.74 -15.62 -9.39
CA LYS A 221 -2.85 -16.58 -9.43
C LYS A 221 -3.43 -16.82 -8.02
N ASP A 222 -2.59 -16.96 -7.00
CA ASP A 222 -3.07 -17.11 -5.61
C ASP A 222 -3.86 -15.89 -5.15
N ILE A 223 -3.45 -14.68 -5.54
CA ILE A 223 -4.13 -13.43 -5.23
C ILE A 223 -5.52 -13.39 -5.88
N GLU A 224 -5.61 -13.73 -7.17
CA GLU A 224 -6.89 -13.83 -7.87
C GLU A 224 -7.82 -14.85 -7.21
N CYS A 225 -7.27 -16.02 -6.84
CA CYS A 225 -8.00 -17.04 -6.09
C CYS A 225 -8.47 -16.54 -4.71
N LEU A 226 -7.68 -15.72 -4.00
CA LEU A 226 -8.07 -15.12 -2.72
C LEU A 226 -9.19 -14.08 -2.88
N TYR A 227 -9.16 -13.25 -3.93
CA TYR A 227 -10.27 -12.35 -4.24
C TYR A 227 -11.54 -13.11 -4.59
N ASN A 228 -11.43 -14.22 -5.33
CA ASN A 228 -12.55 -15.11 -5.60
C ASN A 228 -13.09 -15.75 -4.31
N ALA A 229 -12.22 -16.24 -3.43
CA ALA A 229 -12.61 -16.74 -2.11
C ALA A 229 -13.37 -15.70 -1.28
N LYS A 230 -12.88 -14.46 -1.24
CA LYS A 230 -13.57 -13.33 -0.60
C LYS A 230 -14.97 -13.13 -1.18
N LYS A 231 -15.10 -13.11 -2.50
CA LYS A 231 -16.39 -12.96 -3.20
C LYS A 231 -17.35 -14.07 -2.78
N ILE A 232 -16.93 -15.34 -2.89
CA ILE A 232 -17.75 -16.51 -2.50
C ILE A 232 -18.18 -16.42 -1.04
N LEU A 233 -17.27 -16.03 -0.14
CA LEU A 233 -17.55 -15.91 1.29
C LEU A 233 -18.63 -14.86 1.58
N LEU A 234 -18.53 -13.69 0.97
CA LEU A 234 -19.44 -12.57 1.21
C LEU A 234 -20.80 -12.77 0.53
N GLU A 235 -20.85 -13.36 -0.65
CA GLU A 235 -22.10 -13.74 -1.32
C GLU A 235 -22.90 -14.79 -0.53
N ASN A 236 -22.20 -15.63 0.22
CA ASN A 236 -22.81 -16.66 1.07
C ASN A 236 -22.79 -16.29 2.56
N MET A 237 -22.83 -14.99 2.89
CA MET A 237 -22.64 -14.52 4.26
C MET A 237 -23.60 -15.16 5.27
N LYS A 238 -24.84 -15.50 4.90
CA LYS A 238 -25.83 -16.13 5.79
C LYS A 238 -25.44 -17.56 6.15
N ASN A 239 -25.04 -18.35 5.15
CA ASN A 239 -24.63 -19.74 5.28
C ASN A 239 -23.24 -19.90 4.64
N PRO A 240 -22.16 -19.45 5.29
CA PRO A 240 -20.83 -19.44 4.71
C PRO A 240 -20.28 -20.86 4.54
N PRO A 241 -19.54 -21.12 3.49
CA PRO A 241 -18.84 -22.39 3.33
C PRO A 241 -17.81 -22.57 4.45
N SER A 242 -17.53 -23.83 4.79
CA SER A 242 -16.40 -24.17 5.64
C SER A 242 -15.06 -23.77 4.97
N LEU A 243 -13.99 -23.69 5.78
CA LEU A 243 -12.65 -23.36 5.23
C LEU A 243 -12.23 -24.36 4.15
N LYS A 244 -12.56 -25.64 4.34
CA LYS A 244 -12.27 -26.70 3.37
C LYS A 244 -13.04 -26.50 2.06
N GLU A 245 -14.35 -26.23 2.16
CA GLU A 245 -15.18 -25.96 0.97
C GLU A 245 -14.76 -24.66 0.27
N LEU A 246 -14.45 -23.61 1.03
CA LEU A 246 -14.01 -22.33 0.48
C LEU A 246 -12.68 -22.48 -0.25
N SER A 247 -11.73 -23.20 0.34
CA SER A 247 -10.43 -23.44 -0.28
C SER A 247 -10.58 -24.21 -1.59
N HIS A 248 -11.42 -25.25 -1.60
CA HIS A 248 -11.69 -26.03 -2.81
C HIS A 248 -12.36 -25.18 -3.92
N LYS A 249 -13.41 -24.41 -3.56
CA LYS A 249 -14.14 -23.55 -4.50
C LYS A 249 -13.27 -22.41 -5.07
N SER A 250 -12.24 -22.01 -4.36
CA SER A 250 -11.31 -20.95 -4.78
C SER A 250 -10.00 -21.47 -5.37
N ALA A 251 -9.87 -22.77 -5.58
CA ALA A 251 -8.66 -23.42 -6.09
C ALA A 251 -7.40 -23.13 -5.25
N LEU A 252 -7.56 -23.04 -3.93
CA LEU A 252 -6.49 -22.89 -2.94
C LEU A 252 -6.47 -24.10 -2.01
N ASN A 253 -5.34 -24.33 -1.34
CA ASN A 253 -5.35 -25.17 -0.15
C ASN A 253 -5.70 -24.32 1.09
N GLU A 254 -6.12 -24.97 2.19
CA GLU A 254 -6.52 -24.26 3.42
C GLU A 254 -5.39 -23.42 4.02
N PHE A 255 -4.14 -23.84 3.89
CA PHE A 255 -2.98 -23.12 4.39
C PHE A 255 -2.82 -21.79 3.62
N LYS A 256 -2.83 -21.84 2.28
CA LYS A 256 -2.79 -20.64 1.42
C LYS A 256 -3.98 -19.73 1.68
N LEU A 257 -5.18 -20.31 1.85
CA LEU A 257 -6.38 -19.54 2.16
C LEU A 257 -6.22 -18.77 3.47
N LYS A 258 -5.85 -19.43 4.58
CA LYS A 258 -5.72 -18.79 5.90
C LYS A 258 -4.61 -17.76 5.94
N LYS A 259 -3.41 -18.09 5.45
CA LYS A 259 -2.27 -17.17 5.43
C LYS A 259 -2.49 -16.03 4.45
N GLY A 260 -3.00 -16.33 3.26
CA GLY A 260 -3.29 -15.34 2.24
C GLY A 260 -4.35 -14.32 2.67
N PHE A 261 -5.40 -14.74 3.39
CA PHE A 261 -6.37 -13.80 3.95
C PHE A 261 -5.71 -12.84 4.94
N LYS A 262 -4.86 -13.32 5.85
CA LYS A 262 -4.13 -12.45 6.78
C LYS A 262 -3.18 -11.51 6.04
N GLN A 263 -2.44 -12.02 5.06
CA GLN A 263 -1.45 -11.25 4.32
C GLN A 263 -2.10 -10.22 3.39
N LEU A 264 -3.14 -10.63 2.63
CA LEU A 264 -3.75 -9.77 1.60
C LEU A 264 -4.82 -8.83 2.17
N PHE A 265 -5.56 -9.28 3.19
CA PHE A 265 -6.71 -8.54 3.73
C PHE A 265 -6.55 -8.11 5.19
N GLY A 266 -5.42 -8.41 5.84
CA GLY A 266 -5.14 -8.02 7.21
C GLY A 266 -5.96 -8.75 8.28
N THR A 267 -6.85 -9.67 7.89
CA THR A 267 -7.78 -10.36 8.80
C THR A 267 -7.93 -11.85 8.46
N THR A 268 -8.55 -12.61 9.35
CA THR A 268 -8.88 -14.02 9.06
C THR A 268 -10.11 -14.11 8.16
N VAL A 269 -10.33 -15.28 7.53
CA VAL A 269 -11.51 -15.54 6.69
C VAL A 269 -12.81 -15.21 7.44
N TYR A 270 -12.96 -15.76 8.65
CA TYR A 270 -14.17 -15.52 9.44
C TYR A 270 -14.19 -14.16 10.16
N GLY A 271 -13.01 -13.55 10.41
CA GLY A 271 -12.93 -12.16 10.87
C GLY A 271 -13.52 -11.20 9.83
N MET A 272 -13.14 -11.36 8.55
CA MET A 272 -13.73 -10.57 7.46
C MET A 272 -15.23 -10.76 7.34
N LEU A 273 -15.70 -12.01 7.45
CA LEU A 273 -17.15 -12.31 7.41
C LEU A 273 -17.88 -11.63 8.57
N GLN A 274 -17.33 -11.67 9.78
CA GLN A 274 -17.91 -11.04 10.96
C GLN A 274 -18.01 -9.52 10.77
N GLU A 275 -16.96 -8.87 10.32
CA GLU A 275 -16.95 -7.43 10.02
C GLU A 275 -18.02 -7.06 8.99
N TYR A 276 -18.08 -7.81 7.90
CA TYR A 276 -19.06 -7.58 6.84
C TYR A 276 -20.50 -7.76 7.31
N ARG A 277 -20.78 -8.82 8.10
CA ARG A 277 -22.09 -9.05 8.70
C ARG A 277 -22.54 -7.90 9.61
N LEU A 278 -21.62 -7.40 10.44
CA LEU A 278 -21.91 -6.28 11.34
C LEU A 278 -22.19 -4.98 10.59
N ASP A 279 -21.40 -4.68 9.56
CA ASP A 279 -21.60 -3.50 8.71
C ASP A 279 -22.92 -3.59 7.94
N TYR A 280 -23.23 -4.77 7.38
CA TYR A 280 -24.48 -4.99 6.67
C TYR A 280 -25.69 -4.90 7.61
N ALA A 281 -25.64 -5.50 8.79
CA ALA A 281 -26.68 -5.40 9.80
C ALA A 281 -26.91 -3.93 10.25
N LYS A 282 -25.83 -3.19 10.51
CA LYS A 282 -25.90 -1.76 10.84
C LYS A 282 -26.61 -0.97 9.74
N ASN A 283 -26.28 -1.20 8.49
CA ASN A 283 -26.93 -0.55 7.35
C ASN A 283 -28.41 -0.90 7.23
N LEU A 284 -28.79 -2.17 7.47
CA LEU A 284 -30.18 -2.58 7.50
C LEU A 284 -30.98 -1.88 8.60
N LEU A 285 -30.40 -1.77 9.80
CA LEU A 285 -31.04 -1.12 10.94
C LEU A 285 -31.19 0.41 10.79
N ILE A 286 -30.29 1.04 10.01
CA ILE A 286 -30.37 2.48 9.73
C ILE A 286 -31.36 2.77 8.59
N LYS A 287 -31.32 2.00 7.50
CA LYS A 287 -32.04 2.32 6.26
C LYS A 287 -33.44 1.73 6.18
N ASN A 288 -33.68 0.64 6.89
CA ASN A 288 -34.93 -0.11 6.79
C ASN A 288 -35.65 -0.17 8.14
N ASP A 289 -36.97 -0.22 8.09
CA ASP A 289 -37.80 -0.34 9.28
C ASP A 289 -37.95 -1.80 9.74
N ILE A 290 -36.81 -2.50 9.82
CA ILE A 290 -36.73 -3.90 10.30
C ILE A 290 -36.36 -3.95 11.77
N ASN A 291 -36.83 -5.00 12.47
CA ASN A 291 -36.44 -5.20 13.87
C ASN A 291 -35.04 -5.84 13.97
N ILE A 292 -34.44 -5.76 15.16
CA ILE A 292 -33.07 -6.26 15.38
C ILE A 292 -32.99 -7.77 15.15
N GLN A 293 -34.02 -8.52 15.54
CA GLN A 293 -34.08 -9.99 15.38
C GLN A 293 -34.03 -10.37 13.89
N GLU A 294 -34.77 -9.64 13.05
CA GLU A 294 -34.76 -9.83 11.60
C GLU A 294 -33.37 -9.54 11.02
N ALA A 295 -32.78 -8.39 11.38
CA ALA A 295 -31.44 -8.03 10.92
C ALA A 295 -30.40 -9.11 11.29
N VAL A 296 -30.41 -9.60 12.53
CA VAL A 296 -29.54 -10.66 13.03
C VAL A 296 -29.68 -11.94 12.22
N THR A 297 -30.92 -12.35 11.95
CA THR A 297 -31.21 -13.55 11.16
C THR A 297 -30.79 -13.39 9.69
N MET A 298 -31.01 -12.22 9.11
CA MET A 298 -30.63 -11.94 7.71
C MET A 298 -29.10 -12.01 7.48
N VAL A 299 -28.33 -11.55 8.46
CA VAL A 299 -26.85 -11.63 8.37
C VAL A 299 -26.25 -12.95 8.83
N GLY A 300 -27.08 -13.91 9.28
CA GLY A 300 -26.66 -15.28 9.59
C GLY A 300 -26.08 -15.45 11.00
N TYR A 301 -26.52 -14.67 11.98
CA TYR A 301 -26.29 -14.95 13.40
C TYR A 301 -27.43 -15.78 13.99
N ASN A 302 -27.05 -16.81 14.75
CA ASN A 302 -28.02 -17.68 15.45
C ASN A 302 -28.31 -17.23 16.89
N SER A 303 -27.53 -16.28 17.43
CA SER A 303 -27.66 -15.78 18.80
C SER A 303 -27.66 -14.26 18.83
N MET A 304 -28.77 -13.68 19.30
CA MET A 304 -28.93 -12.26 19.55
C MET A 304 -27.90 -11.72 20.57
N SER A 305 -27.64 -12.49 21.60
CA SER A 305 -26.69 -12.11 22.66
C SER A 305 -25.26 -12.01 22.11
N HIS A 306 -24.84 -13.00 21.33
CA HIS A 306 -23.53 -12.99 20.68
C HIS A 306 -23.42 -11.83 19.68
N PHE A 307 -24.44 -11.63 18.83
CA PHE A 307 -24.48 -10.50 17.90
C PHE A 307 -24.36 -9.15 18.63
N SER A 308 -25.16 -8.93 19.68
CA SER A 308 -25.16 -7.68 20.44
C SER A 308 -23.82 -7.39 21.10
N LYS A 309 -23.13 -8.44 21.59
CA LYS A 309 -21.79 -8.33 22.16
C LYS A 309 -20.78 -7.85 21.12
N VAL A 310 -20.63 -8.58 20.01
CA VAL A 310 -19.64 -8.24 18.97
C VAL A 310 -19.97 -6.92 18.26
N PHE A 311 -21.24 -6.58 18.16
CA PHE A 311 -21.70 -5.29 17.63
C PHE A 311 -21.26 -4.14 18.54
N LYS A 312 -21.43 -4.27 19.86
CA LYS A 312 -20.98 -3.28 20.84
C LYS A 312 -19.45 -3.17 20.88
N GLU A 313 -18.75 -4.29 20.77
CA GLU A 313 -17.27 -4.30 20.69
C GLU A 313 -16.78 -3.50 19.47
N LYS A 314 -17.46 -3.60 18.31
CA LYS A 314 -17.09 -2.89 17.09
C LYS A 314 -17.49 -1.43 17.09
N TYR A 315 -18.71 -1.08 17.52
CA TYR A 315 -19.28 0.26 17.35
C TYR A 315 -19.38 1.07 18.65
N GLY A 316 -19.09 0.47 19.79
CA GLY A 316 -19.16 1.14 21.11
C GLY A 316 -20.56 1.24 21.71
N TYR A 317 -21.63 0.90 20.98
CA TYR A 317 -23.03 0.96 21.43
C TYR A 317 -23.80 -0.30 21.02
N LEU A 318 -24.94 -0.52 21.68
CA LEU A 318 -25.78 -1.68 21.39
C LEU A 318 -26.64 -1.47 20.13
N PRO A 319 -27.02 -2.53 19.38
CA PRO A 319 -27.88 -2.42 18.21
C PRO A 319 -29.20 -1.68 18.45
N LYS A 320 -29.79 -1.81 19.65
CA LYS A 320 -31.03 -1.11 20.05
C LYS A 320 -30.88 0.41 20.17
N GLU A 321 -29.67 0.91 20.27
CA GLU A 321 -29.35 2.33 20.45
C GLU A 321 -29.20 3.05 19.08
N ILE A 322 -29.12 2.31 17.97
CA ILE A 322 -29.02 2.90 16.60
C ILE A 322 -30.15 3.90 16.34
N ARG A 323 -31.40 3.58 16.70
CA ARG A 323 -32.56 4.48 16.47
C ARG A 323 -32.60 5.68 17.40
N LYS A 324 -31.89 5.64 18.54
CA LYS A 324 -31.80 6.77 19.48
C LYS A 324 -30.68 7.75 19.12
N ASN A 325 -29.68 7.27 18.41
CA ASN A 325 -28.51 8.02 17.98
C ASN A 325 -28.57 8.30 16.48
N ASN A 326 -29.68 8.86 15.99
CA ASN A 326 -29.69 9.51 14.68
C ASN A 326 -28.77 10.73 14.76
N PHE A 327 -27.47 10.50 14.60
CA PHE A 327 -26.53 11.57 14.28
C PHE A 327 -26.73 11.93 12.81
N TYR A 328 -27.32 13.12 12.60
CA TYR A 328 -27.29 13.84 11.34
C TYR A 328 -25.85 14.27 10.99
#